data_41b4e9279f3dd7a9cd13f16e78d7ca00
#
_entry.id   41b4e9279f3dd7a9cd13f16e78d7ca00
#
_cell.length_a   1.000
_cell.length_b   1.000
_cell.length_c   1.000
_cell.angle_alpha   90.00
_cell.angle_beta   90.00
_cell.angle_gamma   90.00
#
_symmetry.space_group_name_H-M   'P 1'
#
loop_
_entity.id
_entity.type
_entity.pdbx_description
1 polymer ?
#
loop_
_entity_poly.entity_id
_entity_poly.type
_entity_poly.pdbx_seq_one_letter_code
_entity_poly.pdbx_strand_id
1 'polypeptide(L)'
;MITFDNFSFRYEERDKFTLKDLNLTIQTGEFVLLTGRSGCGKTTLIRCLNGLIPHFYPGESKGDILLDGHSLLELKPSDLAGKVGTVFQDPRSQFFMTDTTRELAFGCENMGYSREETVDRITKAVLDLELSDYLNRSIFDLSSGEKQ
;
A
#
# COMPACT_ATOMS: atom_id res chain seq x y z
N MET A 1 13.05 7.51 1.24
CA MET A 1 13.21 8.02 -0.14
C MET A 1 12.89 6.91 -1.13
N ILE A 2 12.15 7.23 -2.21
CA ILE A 2 11.83 6.27 -3.28
C ILE A 2 12.47 6.75 -4.56
N THR A 3 13.15 5.84 -5.29
CA THR A 3 13.78 6.18 -6.57
C THR A 3 13.39 5.16 -7.64
N PHE A 4 12.90 5.63 -8.78
CA PHE A 4 12.74 4.86 -10.00
C PHE A 4 13.96 5.12 -10.86
N ASP A 5 14.69 4.05 -11.19
CA ASP A 5 15.89 4.12 -12.03
C ASP A 5 15.65 3.40 -13.36
N ASN A 6 15.43 4.16 -14.41
CA ASN A 6 15.10 3.69 -15.77
C ASN A 6 14.03 2.59 -15.76
N PHE A 7 13.06 2.69 -14.84
CA PHE A 7 12.10 1.64 -14.62
C PHE A 7 11.06 1.57 -15.72
N SER A 8 10.86 0.37 -16.24
CA SER A 8 9.79 0.04 -17.18
C SER A 8 9.09 -1.24 -16.75
N PHE A 9 7.77 -1.31 -16.95
CA PHE A 9 6.98 -2.49 -16.64
C PHE A 9 5.93 -2.76 -17.71
N ARG A 10 5.79 -4.05 -18.07
CA ARG A 10 4.81 -4.60 -18.98
C ARG A 10 4.13 -5.80 -18.35
N TYR A 11 2.80 -5.82 -18.29
CA TYR A 11 2.06 -7.02 -17.91
C TYR A 11 2.31 -8.16 -18.91
N GLU A 12 2.32 -9.40 -18.46
CA GLU A 12 2.58 -10.57 -19.28
C GLU A 12 1.63 -10.67 -20.48
N GLU A 13 0.35 -10.30 -20.28
CA GLU A 13 -0.69 -10.33 -21.33
C GLU A 13 -0.66 -9.12 -22.29
N ARG A 14 0.33 -8.23 -22.18
CA ARG A 14 0.43 -7.02 -23.00
C ARG A 14 1.71 -6.95 -23.78
N ASP A 15 1.60 -6.52 -25.05
CA ASP A 15 2.78 -6.32 -25.93
C ASP A 15 3.55 -5.03 -25.62
N LYS A 16 2.90 -4.05 -24.98
CA LYS A 16 3.48 -2.72 -24.75
C LYS A 16 3.74 -2.49 -23.28
N PHE A 17 4.83 -1.80 -23.00
CA PHE A 17 5.13 -1.31 -21.66
C PHE A 17 4.05 -0.34 -21.18
N THR A 18 3.52 -0.61 -19.99
CA THR A 18 2.54 0.25 -19.31
C THR A 18 3.24 1.42 -18.61
N LEU A 19 4.42 1.14 -18.04
CA LEU A 19 5.35 2.13 -17.54
C LEU A 19 6.61 2.06 -18.40
N LYS A 20 7.15 3.19 -18.81
CA LYS A 20 8.30 3.21 -19.71
C LYS A 20 9.31 4.26 -19.29
N ASP A 21 10.56 3.82 -19.12
CA ASP A 21 11.74 4.63 -18.88
C ASP A 21 11.53 5.69 -17.76
N LEU A 22 10.87 5.26 -16.66
CA LEU A 22 10.59 6.15 -15.54
C LEU A 22 11.88 6.44 -14.78
N ASN A 23 12.16 7.72 -14.63
CA ASN A 23 13.21 8.26 -13.78
C ASN A 23 12.57 9.29 -12.86
N LEU A 24 12.38 8.94 -11.59
CA LEU A 24 11.70 9.77 -10.61
C LEU A 24 12.28 9.50 -9.23
N THR A 25 12.50 10.56 -8.47
CA THR A 25 12.87 10.45 -7.05
C THR A 25 11.84 11.17 -6.21
N ILE A 26 11.31 10.48 -5.19
CA ILE A 26 10.40 11.03 -4.17
C ILE A 26 11.18 11.10 -2.87
N GLN A 27 11.34 12.31 -2.34
CA GLN A 27 12.09 12.54 -1.11
C GLN A 27 11.27 12.16 0.13
N THR A 28 11.97 11.95 1.24
CA THR A 28 11.32 11.74 2.55
C THR A 28 10.51 12.99 2.93
N GLY A 29 9.27 12.78 3.36
CA GLY A 29 8.35 13.86 3.75
C GLY A 29 7.67 14.57 2.57
N GLU A 30 7.92 14.15 1.34
CA GLU A 30 7.32 14.74 0.16
C GLU A 30 5.88 14.25 -0.05
N PHE A 31 4.98 15.17 -0.41
CA PHE A 31 3.62 14.87 -0.86
C PHE A 31 3.56 14.94 -2.38
N VAL A 32 3.24 13.81 -3.01
CA VAL A 32 3.22 13.68 -4.49
C VAL A 32 1.81 13.43 -5.01
N LEU A 33 1.33 14.30 -5.90
CA LEU A 33 0.06 14.11 -6.58
C LEU A 33 0.27 13.47 -7.95
N LEU A 34 -0.22 12.24 -8.13
CA LEU A 34 -0.17 11.51 -9.39
C LEU A 34 -1.46 11.69 -10.18
N THR A 35 -1.41 12.44 -11.29
CA THR A 35 -2.56 12.72 -12.16
C THR A 35 -2.35 12.15 -13.57
N GLY A 36 -3.43 12.03 -14.32
CA GLY A 36 -3.38 11.58 -15.72
C GLY A 36 -4.67 10.84 -16.14
N ARG A 37 -4.80 10.60 -17.45
CA ARG A 37 -5.96 9.92 -18.03
C ARG A 37 -6.14 8.49 -17.47
N SER A 38 -7.37 7.97 -17.53
CA SER A 38 -7.60 6.56 -17.21
C SER A 38 -6.74 5.65 -18.11
N GLY A 39 -6.17 4.61 -17.53
CA GLY A 39 -5.32 3.65 -18.25
C GLY A 39 -3.88 4.09 -18.50
N CYS A 40 -3.44 5.28 -18.07
CA CYS A 40 -2.07 5.75 -18.30
C CYS A 40 -0.99 5.13 -17.38
N GLY A 41 -1.33 4.18 -16.52
CA GLY A 41 -0.36 3.46 -15.69
C GLY A 41 -0.32 3.87 -14.21
N LYS A 42 -1.17 4.81 -13.72
CA LYS A 42 -1.16 5.24 -12.31
C LYS A 42 -1.29 4.08 -11.32
N THR A 43 -2.29 3.23 -11.54
CA THR A 43 -2.51 2.04 -10.70
C THR A 43 -1.34 1.06 -10.78
N THR A 44 -0.72 0.92 -11.95
CA THR A 44 0.45 0.07 -12.15
C THR A 44 1.63 0.59 -11.33
N LEU A 45 1.86 1.89 -11.33
CA LEU A 45 2.91 2.51 -10.52
C LEU A 45 2.68 2.28 -9.02
N ILE A 46 1.46 2.46 -8.53
CA ILE A 46 1.11 2.17 -7.12
C ILE A 46 1.32 0.67 -6.80
N ARG A 47 0.94 -0.23 -7.70
CA ARG A 47 1.16 -1.68 -7.54
C ARG A 47 2.64 -2.07 -7.47
N CYS A 48 3.51 -1.33 -8.14
CA CYS A 48 4.95 -1.52 -7.99
C CYS A 48 5.42 -1.09 -6.60
N LEU A 49 4.92 0.04 -6.10
CA LEU A 49 5.34 0.58 -4.80
C LEU A 49 4.89 -0.27 -3.61
N ASN A 50 3.72 -0.91 -3.69
CA ASN A 50 3.21 -1.75 -2.60
C ASN A 50 3.55 -3.25 -2.76
N GLY A 51 4.40 -3.61 -3.74
CA GLY A 51 4.87 -4.97 -3.94
C GLY A 51 3.84 -5.93 -4.57
N LEU A 52 2.69 -5.44 -5.03
CA LEU A 52 1.77 -6.28 -5.80
C LEU A 52 2.33 -6.66 -7.17
N ILE A 53 3.22 -5.84 -7.72
CA ILE A 53 4.06 -6.16 -8.87
C ILE A 53 5.48 -6.39 -8.34
N PRO A 54 6.13 -7.50 -8.69
CA PRO A 54 5.71 -8.55 -9.64
C PRO A 54 4.93 -9.72 -9.00
N HIS A 55 4.71 -9.75 -7.70
CA HIS A 55 4.28 -10.95 -6.96
C HIS A 55 2.87 -11.44 -7.29
N PHE A 56 1.92 -10.53 -7.48
CA PHE A 56 0.51 -10.86 -7.80
C PHE A 56 0.14 -10.51 -9.24
N TYR A 57 0.89 -9.63 -9.85
CA TYR A 57 0.69 -9.21 -11.23
C TYR A 57 2.00 -9.47 -11.99
N PRO A 58 2.13 -10.65 -12.63
CA PRO A 58 3.33 -11.02 -13.35
C PRO A 58 3.55 -10.14 -14.58
N GLY A 59 4.81 -10.00 -14.96
CA GLY A 59 5.19 -9.20 -16.11
C GLY A 59 6.68 -9.06 -16.27
N GLU A 60 7.09 -8.33 -17.29
CA GLU A 60 8.48 -7.99 -17.54
C GLU A 60 8.79 -6.60 -16.95
N SER A 61 9.83 -6.53 -16.13
CA SER A 61 10.37 -5.28 -15.61
C SER A 61 11.78 -5.05 -16.14
N LYS A 62 12.15 -3.78 -16.33
CA LYS A 62 13.51 -3.31 -16.63
C LYS A 62 13.82 -2.14 -15.70
N GLY A 63 15.11 -1.96 -15.37
CA GLY A 63 15.48 -0.99 -14.35
C GLY A 63 15.06 -1.42 -12.96
N ASP A 64 15.01 -0.49 -12.03
CA ASP A 64 14.70 -0.80 -10.63
C ASP A 64 13.85 0.28 -9.95
N ILE A 65 13.25 -0.12 -8.82
CA ILE A 65 12.59 0.79 -7.88
C ILE A 65 13.25 0.59 -6.53
N LEU A 66 13.83 1.64 -6.00
CA LEU A 66 14.55 1.59 -4.74
C LEU A 66 13.75 2.28 -3.63
N LEU A 67 13.60 1.61 -2.49
CA LEU A 67 13.12 2.18 -1.23
C LEU A 67 14.30 2.25 -0.27
N ASP A 68 14.74 3.45 0.06
CA ASP A 68 15.91 3.69 0.90
C ASP A 68 17.16 2.90 0.47
N GLY A 69 17.37 2.82 -0.86
CA GLY A 69 18.51 2.13 -1.46
C GLY A 69 18.36 0.62 -1.65
N HIS A 70 17.23 0.04 -1.25
CA HIS A 70 16.95 -1.40 -1.42
C HIS A 70 15.92 -1.62 -2.53
N SER A 71 16.17 -2.58 -3.42
CA SER A 71 15.24 -2.91 -4.51
C SER A 71 13.90 -3.39 -3.98
N LEU A 72 12.82 -2.70 -4.38
CA LEU A 72 11.45 -3.11 -4.06
C LEU A 72 11.04 -4.39 -4.78
N LEU A 73 11.63 -4.66 -5.94
CA LEU A 73 11.30 -5.83 -6.75
C LEU A 73 11.79 -7.15 -6.13
N GLU A 74 12.80 -7.06 -5.26
CA GLU A 74 13.37 -8.20 -4.54
C GLU A 74 12.69 -8.46 -3.19
N LEU A 75 12.01 -7.44 -2.63
CA LEU A 75 11.34 -7.56 -1.33
C LEU A 75 10.01 -8.31 -1.47
N LYS A 76 9.74 -9.19 -0.53
CA LYS A 76 8.43 -9.86 -0.44
C LYS A 76 7.37 -8.87 0.05
N PRO A 77 6.09 -9.04 -0.32
CA PRO A 77 5.01 -8.21 0.17
C PRO A 77 4.93 -8.13 1.71
N SER A 78 5.30 -9.21 2.42
CA SER A 78 5.41 -9.22 3.88
C SER A 78 6.44 -8.23 4.42
N ASP A 79 7.55 -8.04 3.71
CA ASP A 79 8.65 -7.15 4.13
C ASP A 79 8.29 -5.69 3.87
N LEU A 80 7.37 -5.46 2.93
CA LEU A 80 6.85 -4.14 2.58
C LEU A 80 5.66 -3.71 3.44
N ALA A 81 4.88 -4.65 3.99
CA ALA A 81 3.67 -4.37 4.77
C ALA A 81 3.92 -3.43 5.97
N GLY A 82 5.12 -3.48 6.57
CA GLY A 82 5.52 -2.57 7.64
C GLY A 82 6.11 -1.23 7.19
N LYS A 83 6.31 -1.03 5.87
CA LYS A 83 6.99 0.15 5.31
C LYS A 83 6.09 0.96 4.39
N VAL A 84 5.13 0.31 3.72
CA VAL A 84 4.25 0.92 2.72
C VAL A 84 2.80 0.68 3.08
N GLY A 85 2.12 1.70 3.56
CA GLY A 85 0.67 1.69 3.73
C GLY A 85 -0.03 1.98 2.41
N THR A 86 -1.10 1.24 2.11
CA THR A 86 -1.89 1.43 0.89
C THR A 86 -3.37 1.56 1.23
N VAL A 87 -4.01 2.61 0.71
CA VAL A 87 -5.47 2.75 0.71
C VAL A 87 -5.97 2.48 -0.70
N PHE A 88 -6.83 1.48 -0.86
CA PHE A 88 -7.36 1.11 -2.16
C PHE A 88 -8.67 1.86 -2.45
N GLN A 89 -9.06 1.88 -3.72
CA GLN A 89 -10.26 2.56 -4.18
C GLN A 89 -11.57 1.94 -3.63
N ASP A 90 -11.59 0.62 -3.41
CA ASP A 90 -12.69 -0.10 -2.78
C ASP A 90 -12.27 -0.62 -1.39
N PRO A 91 -12.59 0.11 -0.30
CA PRO A 91 -12.23 -0.32 1.05
C PRO A 91 -12.95 -1.60 1.47
N ARG A 92 -14.11 -1.93 0.91
CA ARG A 92 -14.89 -3.12 1.31
C ARG A 92 -14.17 -4.43 1.04
N SER A 93 -13.36 -4.47 -0.01
CA SER A 93 -12.60 -5.66 -0.38
C SER A 93 -11.39 -5.92 0.51
N GLN A 94 -11.09 -5.02 1.45
CA GLN A 94 -9.91 -5.09 2.31
C GLN A 94 -10.20 -5.58 3.73
N PHE A 95 -11.46 -5.52 4.17
CA PHE A 95 -11.82 -5.91 5.52
C PHE A 95 -11.88 -7.43 5.69
N PHE A 96 -11.23 -7.91 6.72
CA PHE A 96 -11.22 -9.32 7.13
C PHE A 96 -12.07 -9.57 8.37
N MET A 97 -12.26 -8.56 9.22
CA MET A 97 -12.99 -8.66 10.47
C MET A 97 -14.40 -8.08 10.34
N THR A 98 -15.22 -8.29 11.34
CA THR A 98 -16.60 -7.79 11.39
C THR A 98 -16.73 -6.50 12.21
N ASP A 99 -15.74 -6.16 13.00
CA ASP A 99 -15.69 -4.95 13.80
C ASP A 99 -14.37 -4.20 13.65
N THR A 100 -14.44 -2.89 13.87
CA THR A 100 -13.33 -1.96 13.66
C THR A 100 -12.13 -2.23 14.56
N THR A 101 -12.35 -2.59 15.81
CA THR A 101 -11.24 -2.81 16.76
C THR A 101 -10.41 -4.04 16.36
N ARG A 102 -11.07 -5.13 15.96
CA ARG A 102 -10.38 -6.31 15.46
C ARG A 102 -9.71 -6.06 14.12
N GLU A 103 -10.32 -5.28 13.25
CA GLU A 103 -9.72 -4.91 11.97
C GLU A 103 -8.42 -4.12 12.17
N LEU A 104 -8.40 -3.17 13.10
CA LEU A 104 -7.17 -2.43 13.47
C LEU A 104 -6.10 -3.35 14.06
N ALA A 105 -6.50 -4.36 14.85
CA ALA A 105 -5.57 -5.32 15.44
C ALA A 105 -4.99 -6.30 14.41
N PHE A 106 -5.76 -6.64 13.38
CA PHE A 106 -5.42 -7.67 12.39
C PHE A 106 -4.05 -7.46 11.75
N GLY A 107 -3.73 -6.23 11.35
CA GLY A 107 -2.42 -5.91 10.77
C GLY A 107 -1.27 -6.15 11.75
N CYS A 108 -1.43 -5.73 12.99
CA CYS A 108 -0.42 -5.90 14.05
C CYS A 108 -0.22 -7.39 14.40
N GLU A 109 -1.30 -8.15 14.48
CA GLU A 109 -1.28 -9.58 14.78
C GLU A 109 -0.57 -10.37 13.66
N ASN A 110 -0.84 -10.04 12.39
CA ASN A 110 -0.16 -10.66 11.25
C ASN A 110 1.34 -10.34 11.21
N MET A 111 1.76 -9.21 11.76
CA MET A 111 3.17 -8.84 11.88
C MET A 111 3.84 -9.45 13.11
N GLY A 112 3.10 -10.19 13.96
CA GLY A 112 3.62 -10.87 15.13
C GLY A 112 3.92 -9.97 16.32
N TYR A 113 3.31 -8.77 16.37
CA TYR A 113 3.46 -7.89 17.55
C TYR A 113 2.80 -8.50 18.78
N SER A 114 3.39 -8.25 19.94
CA SER A 114 2.80 -8.61 21.22
C SER A 114 1.45 -7.90 21.44
N ARG A 115 0.63 -8.42 22.35
CA ARG A 115 -0.65 -7.78 22.69
C ARG A 115 -0.46 -6.34 23.19
N GLU A 116 0.56 -6.12 24.00
CA GLU A 116 0.88 -4.80 24.55
C GLU A 116 1.26 -3.81 23.43
N GLU A 117 2.19 -4.18 22.56
CA GLU A 117 2.58 -3.38 21.40
C GLU A 117 1.40 -3.11 20.45
N THR A 118 0.53 -4.11 20.25
CA THR A 118 -0.66 -3.96 19.41
C THR A 118 -1.61 -2.92 20.00
N VAL A 119 -1.89 -2.98 21.29
CA VAL A 119 -2.75 -1.99 21.99
C VAL A 119 -2.16 -0.60 21.89
N ASP A 120 -0.86 -0.44 22.14
CA ASP A 120 -0.18 0.85 22.07
C ASP A 120 -0.25 1.46 20.68
N ARG A 121 0.01 0.66 19.64
CA ARG A 121 -0.05 1.10 18.23
C ARG A 121 -1.45 1.51 17.82
N ILE A 122 -2.47 0.71 18.17
CA ILE A 122 -3.87 1.02 17.89
C ILE A 122 -4.27 2.29 18.62
N THR A 123 -3.96 2.41 19.90
CA THR A 123 -4.29 3.60 20.71
C THR A 123 -3.71 4.86 20.08
N LYS A 124 -2.44 4.82 19.68
CA LYS A 124 -1.79 5.93 19.02
C LYS A 124 -2.46 6.28 17.69
N ALA A 125 -2.70 5.30 16.81
CA ALA A 125 -3.33 5.53 15.51
C ALA A 125 -4.75 6.10 15.66
N VAL A 126 -5.52 5.57 16.61
CA VAL A 126 -6.89 6.03 16.90
C VAL A 126 -6.89 7.49 17.39
N LEU A 127 -5.93 7.89 18.20
CA LEU A 127 -5.79 9.28 18.68
C LEU A 127 -5.32 10.20 17.56
N ASP A 128 -4.29 9.79 16.82
CA ASP A 128 -3.70 10.59 15.73
C ASP A 128 -4.70 10.86 14.59
N LEU A 129 -5.63 9.94 14.34
CA LEU A 129 -6.63 10.00 13.28
C LEU A 129 -8.04 10.36 13.77
N GLU A 130 -8.21 10.67 15.07
CA GLU A 130 -9.49 11.03 15.70
C GLU A 130 -10.58 9.94 15.52
N LEU A 131 -10.19 8.66 15.58
CA LEU A 131 -11.08 7.52 15.32
C LEU A 131 -11.74 6.92 16.59
N SER A 132 -11.65 7.58 17.74
CA SER A 132 -12.14 7.04 19.02
C SER A 132 -13.62 6.63 18.99
N ASP A 133 -14.45 7.39 18.29
CA ASP A 133 -15.88 7.14 18.18
C ASP A 133 -16.24 5.95 17.27
N TYR A 134 -15.26 5.44 16.54
CA TYR A 134 -15.45 4.32 15.62
C TYR A 134 -15.02 2.97 16.21
N LEU A 135 -14.40 2.95 17.38
CA LEU A 135 -14.02 1.72 18.05
C LEU A 135 -15.26 0.86 18.42
N ASN A 136 -15.09 -0.45 18.33
CA ASN A 136 -16.13 -1.44 18.63
C ASN A 136 -17.42 -1.31 17.78
N ARG A 137 -17.35 -0.64 16.64
CA ARG A 137 -18.47 -0.59 15.69
C ARG A 137 -18.40 -1.75 14.71
N SER A 138 -19.57 -2.18 14.25
CA SER A 138 -19.66 -3.08 13.11
C SER A 138 -19.15 -2.36 11.84
N ILE A 139 -18.27 -3.01 11.09
CA ILE A 139 -17.77 -2.48 9.80
C ILE A 139 -18.92 -2.26 8.79
N PHE A 140 -20.00 -3.05 8.92
CA PHE A 140 -21.15 -2.94 8.02
C PHE A 140 -21.95 -1.65 8.22
N ASP A 141 -21.88 -1.07 9.43
CA ASP A 141 -22.61 0.14 9.80
C ASP A 141 -21.86 1.43 9.41
N LEU A 142 -20.62 1.32 8.95
CA LEU A 142 -19.80 2.45 8.52
C LEU A 142 -20.15 2.88 7.09
N SER A 143 -20.18 4.18 6.87
CA SER A 143 -20.26 4.79 5.53
C SER A 143 -18.99 4.50 4.71
N SER A 144 -19.03 4.74 3.41
CA SER A 144 -17.87 4.49 2.53
C SER A 144 -16.65 5.35 2.89
N GLY A 145 -16.84 6.58 3.35
CA GLY A 145 -15.75 7.45 3.80
C GLY A 145 -15.16 7.01 5.14
N GLU A 146 -16.01 6.56 6.09
CA GLU A 146 -15.56 6.05 7.38
C GLU A 146 -14.79 4.72 7.27
N LYS A 147 -14.96 4.00 6.16
CA LYS A 147 -14.23 2.76 5.84
C LYS A 147 -12.84 3.02 5.27
N GLN A 148 -12.55 4.20 4.76
CA GLN A 148 -11.22 4.62 4.25
C GLN A 148 -10.32 5.13 5.37
#